data_c9ba16f29da7cae0483ea64e1d3ad733
#
_entry.id   c9ba16f29da7cae0483ea64e1d3ad733
#
_cell.length_a   1.000
_cell.length_b   1.000
_cell.length_c   1.000
_cell.angle_alpha   90.00
_cell.angle_beta   90.00
_cell.angle_gamma   90.00
#
_symmetry.space_group_name_H-M   'P 1'
#
loop_
_entity.id
_entity.type
_entity.pdbx_description
1 polymer ?
#
loop_
_entity_poly.entity_id
_entity_poly.type
_entity_poly.pdbx_seq_one_letter_code
_entity_poly.pdbx_strand_id
1 'polypeptide(L)'
;MHDIKYIKDNTKEFDNAISKRGGSPCGNKLLKKYEKYLSFLNKKQELQEKRNQITKSFKDSSDTENLKKQVQLLKREIDEVSLISEKIFEELNEELLLIPNIADEAVPNGLNENDNKIIKESGQKKQINFKPLDHVKLMENKDFLNYEQAINLSGGRFSVLKSELACLNRALVNFFLDHNVQDFGYMECILPELVKSSSLEGTGQLPKFEDDLFQTNFNDLWLIPTAEVPL
;
A
#
# COMPACT_ATOMS: atom_id res chain seq x y z
N MET A 1 -0.13 3.85 -6.47
CA MET A 1 -0.90 5.11 -6.25
C MET A 1 -1.16 5.78 -7.60
N HIS A 2 -2.34 6.37 -7.82
CA HIS A 2 -2.67 7.05 -9.07
C HIS A 2 -1.93 8.40 -9.19
N ASP A 3 -1.47 8.73 -10.41
CA ASP A 3 -0.92 10.05 -10.70
C ASP A 3 -2.07 11.05 -10.88
N ILE A 4 -2.06 12.11 -10.09
CA ILE A 4 -3.08 13.17 -10.14
C ILE A 4 -3.07 13.93 -11.48
N LYS A 5 -1.92 13.98 -12.17
CA LYS A 5 -1.83 14.58 -13.51
C LYS A 5 -2.57 13.74 -14.54
N TYR A 6 -2.40 12.39 -14.47
CA TYR A 6 -3.16 11.47 -15.31
C TYR A 6 -4.67 11.65 -15.09
N ILE A 7 -5.11 11.74 -13.82
CA ILE A 7 -6.53 11.98 -13.50
C ILE A 7 -7.03 13.31 -14.11
N LYS A 8 -6.22 14.35 -14.07
CA LYS A 8 -6.56 15.65 -14.65
C LYS A 8 -6.77 15.56 -16.15
N ASP A 9 -5.87 14.89 -16.85
CA ASP A 9 -5.89 14.80 -18.31
C ASP A 9 -6.94 13.81 -18.81
N ASN A 10 -7.31 12.81 -17.99
CA ASN A 10 -8.19 11.69 -18.37
C ASN A 10 -9.34 11.47 -17.37
N THR A 11 -9.93 12.53 -16.82
CA THR A 11 -10.92 12.44 -15.72
C THR A 11 -12.09 11.53 -16.03
N LYS A 12 -12.65 11.60 -17.24
CA LYS A 12 -13.80 10.77 -17.65
C LYS A 12 -13.43 9.29 -17.77
N GLU A 13 -12.27 9.01 -18.32
CA GLU A 13 -11.74 7.64 -18.46
C GLU A 13 -11.46 7.02 -17.10
N PHE A 14 -10.81 7.79 -16.23
CA PHE A 14 -10.56 7.39 -14.85
C PHE A 14 -11.87 7.08 -14.09
N ASP A 15 -12.86 8.00 -14.12
CA ASP A 15 -14.15 7.80 -13.46
C ASP A 15 -14.91 6.56 -14.00
N ASN A 16 -14.84 6.32 -15.31
CA ASN A 16 -15.41 5.13 -15.93
C ASN A 16 -14.70 3.85 -15.46
N ALA A 17 -13.36 3.86 -15.39
CA ALA A 17 -12.59 2.72 -14.94
C ALA A 17 -12.89 2.36 -13.47
N ILE A 18 -13.04 3.37 -12.61
CA ILE A 18 -13.43 3.16 -11.21
C ILE A 18 -14.85 2.61 -11.11
N SER A 19 -15.79 3.14 -11.92
CA SER A 19 -17.18 2.68 -11.96
C SER A 19 -17.31 1.22 -12.40
N LYS A 20 -16.48 0.75 -13.35
CA LYS A 20 -16.42 -0.66 -13.77
C LYS A 20 -16.09 -1.63 -12.63
N ARG A 21 -15.44 -1.15 -11.59
CA ARG A 21 -15.07 -1.89 -10.38
C ARG A 21 -16.00 -1.64 -9.20
N GLY A 22 -17.20 -1.07 -9.44
CA GLY A 22 -18.19 -0.77 -8.41
C GLY A 22 -17.89 0.48 -7.58
N GLY A 23 -16.84 1.23 -7.90
CA GLY A 23 -16.52 2.49 -7.24
C GLY A 23 -17.37 3.66 -7.75
N SER A 24 -17.45 4.73 -6.97
CA SER A 24 -18.11 5.98 -7.39
C SER A 24 -17.13 6.89 -8.10
N PRO A 25 -17.57 7.64 -9.15
CA PRO A 25 -16.74 8.66 -9.79
C PRO A 25 -16.18 9.65 -8.77
N CYS A 26 -14.86 9.84 -8.78
CA CYS A 26 -14.19 10.68 -7.79
C CYS A 26 -13.14 11.64 -8.38
N GLY A 27 -12.88 11.59 -9.67
CA GLY A 27 -11.85 12.38 -10.34
C GLY A 27 -11.99 13.88 -10.07
N ASN A 28 -13.18 14.46 -10.24
CA ASN A 28 -13.42 15.88 -9.98
C ASN A 28 -13.22 16.28 -8.51
N LYS A 29 -13.54 15.39 -7.55
CA LYS A 29 -13.33 15.64 -6.13
C LYS A 29 -11.83 15.72 -5.82
N LEU A 30 -11.05 14.80 -6.35
CA LEU A 30 -9.59 14.76 -6.19
C LEU A 30 -8.93 15.98 -6.81
N LEU A 31 -9.36 16.38 -8.02
CA LEU A 31 -8.83 17.55 -8.70
C LEU A 31 -9.10 18.85 -7.93
N LYS A 32 -10.31 19.04 -7.37
CA LYS A 32 -10.60 20.20 -6.51
C LYS A 32 -9.69 20.24 -5.28
N LYS A 33 -9.39 19.09 -4.66
CA LYS A 33 -8.48 19.03 -3.52
C LYS A 33 -7.05 19.36 -3.96
N TYR A 34 -6.61 18.86 -5.12
CA TYR A 34 -5.31 19.19 -5.70
C TYR A 34 -5.18 20.67 -6.08
N GLU A 35 -6.19 21.27 -6.68
CA GLU A 35 -6.23 22.71 -6.97
C GLU A 35 -6.10 23.55 -5.70
N LYS A 36 -6.79 23.14 -4.63
CA LYS A 36 -6.67 23.78 -3.32
C LYS A 36 -5.23 23.67 -2.80
N TYR A 37 -4.60 22.50 -2.88
CA TYR A 37 -3.19 22.31 -2.51
C TYR A 37 -2.28 23.26 -3.31
N LEU A 38 -2.43 23.32 -4.62
CA LEU A 38 -1.64 24.20 -5.48
C LEU A 38 -1.81 25.68 -5.12
N SER A 39 -3.03 26.11 -4.75
CA SER A 39 -3.28 27.48 -4.33
C SER A 39 -2.50 27.88 -3.07
N PHE A 40 -2.38 26.95 -2.10
CA PHE A 40 -1.56 27.17 -0.90
C PHE A 40 -0.06 27.14 -1.20
N LEU A 41 0.39 26.30 -2.12
CA LEU A 41 1.79 26.31 -2.57
C LEU A 41 2.16 27.64 -3.24
N ASN A 42 1.33 28.15 -4.11
CA ASN A 42 1.54 29.45 -4.75
C ASN A 42 1.59 30.57 -3.71
N LYS A 43 0.65 30.56 -2.75
CA LYS A 43 0.66 31.54 -1.64
C LYS A 43 1.93 31.46 -0.80
N LYS A 44 2.40 30.25 -0.51
CA LYS A 44 3.68 30.03 0.19
C LYS A 44 4.84 30.64 -0.59
N GLN A 45 4.90 30.41 -1.89
CA GLN A 45 5.95 30.96 -2.75
C GLN A 45 5.92 32.49 -2.76
N GLU A 46 4.74 33.11 -2.92
CA GLU A 46 4.60 34.57 -2.86
C GLU A 46 5.08 35.17 -1.53
N LEU A 47 4.74 34.54 -0.41
CA LEU A 47 5.19 34.97 0.92
C LEU A 47 6.71 34.80 1.08
N GLN A 48 7.28 33.73 0.54
CA GLN A 48 8.74 33.53 0.56
C GLN A 48 9.46 34.57 -0.29
N GLU A 49 8.93 34.92 -1.46
CA GLU A 49 9.48 35.98 -2.30
C GLU A 49 9.43 37.34 -1.60
N LYS A 50 8.30 37.70 -0.99
CA LYS A 50 8.18 38.93 -0.17
C LYS A 50 9.18 38.97 0.96
N ARG A 51 9.32 37.87 1.72
CA ARG A 51 10.32 37.75 2.78
C ARG A 51 11.73 37.96 2.25
N ASN A 52 12.07 37.35 1.11
CA ASN A 52 13.38 37.46 0.51
C ASN A 52 13.67 38.90 0.00
N GLN A 53 12.67 39.61 -0.52
CA GLN A 53 12.77 41.03 -0.93
C GLN A 53 13.05 41.91 0.29
N ILE A 54 12.29 41.76 1.38
CA ILE A 54 12.51 42.50 2.63
C ILE A 54 13.88 42.19 3.21
N THR A 55 14.33 40.94 3.16
CA THR A 55 15.65 40.55 3.65
C THR A 55 16.79 41.22 2.88
N LYS A 56 16.62 41.41 1.56
CA LYS A 56 17.60 42.13 0.72
C LYS A 56 17.67 43.62 1.09
N SER A 57 16.53 44.25 1.41
CA SER A 57 16.48 45.68 1.77
C SER A 57 17.09 46.01 3.14
N PHE A 58 17.45 45.00 3.97
CA PHE A 58 18.20 45.23 5.22
C PHE A 58 19.54 45.91 5.02
N LYS A 59 20.17 45.78 3.84
CA LYS A 59 21.48 46.35 3.55
C LYS A 59 21.43 47.87 3.37
N ASP A 60 20.28 48.42 2.98
CA ASP A 60 20.13 49.81 2.54
C ASP A 60 19.20 50.61 3.46
N SER A 61 18.70 50.03 4.53
CA SER A 61 17.69 50.66 5.39
C SER A 61 18.18 50.98 6.79
N SER A 62 17.84 52.13 7.31
CA SER A 62 18.06 52.54 8.69
C SER A 62 17.04 51.98 9.70
N ASP A 63 15.88 51.47 9.24
CA ASP A 63 14.78 50.94 10.06
C ASP A 63 14.83 49.40 10.16
N THR A 64 15.92 48.91 10.73
CA THR A 64 16.16 47.47 10.86
C THR A 64 15.21 46.76 11.82
N GLU A 65 14.63 47.47 12.81
CA GLU A 65 13.72 46.85 13.79
C GLU A 65 12.33 46.56 13.20
N ASN A 66 11.79 47.47 12.42
CA ASN A 66 10.52 47.28 11.73
C ASN A 66 10.62 46.16 10.69
N LEU A 67 11.69 46.12 9.91
CA LEU A 67 11.96 45.06 8.93
C LEU A 67 12.09 43.68 9.61
N LYS A 68 12.73 43.58 10.78
CA LYS A 68 12.79 42.35 11.57
C LYS A 68 11.38 41.85 11.95
N LYS A 69 10.54 42.75 12.46
CA LYS A 69 9.14 42.40 12.82
C LYS A 69 8.36 41.90 11.60
N GLN A 70 8.49 42.57 10.44
CA GLN A 70 7.84 42.10 9.20
C GLN A 70 8.32 40.73 8.74
N VAL A 71 9.63 40.47 8.78
CA VAL A 71 10.19 39.15 8.45
C VAL A 71 9.67 38.08 9.41
N GLN A 72 9.54 38.39 10.69
CA GLN A 72 9.02 37.45 11.68
C GLN A 72 7.54 37.14 11.47
N LEU A 73 6.73 38.13 11.10
CA LEU A 73 5.31 37.92 10.73
C LEU A 73 5.19 37.04 9.48
N LEU A 74 5.94 37.37 8.42
CA LEU A 74 5.95 36.58 7.19
C LEU A 74 6.40 35.13 7.44
N LYS A 75 7.37 34.92 8.34
CA LYS A 75 7.80 33.57 8.72
C LYS A 75 6.64 32.76 9.33
N ARG A 76 5.89 33.36 10.25
CA ARG A 76 4.71 32.71 10.86
C ARG A 76 3.63 32.39 9.80
N GLU A 77 3.34 33.32 8.90
CA GLU A 77 2.39 33.09 7.82
C GLU A 77 2.85 31.97 6.87
N ILE A 78 4.14 31.89 6.56
CA ILE A 78 4.72 30.81 5.75
C ILE A 78 4.58 29.47 6.46
N ASP A 79 4.83 29.43 7.77
CA ASP A 79 4.72 28.20 8.57
C ASP A 79 3.25 27.74 8.63
N GLU A 80 2.30 28.64 8.84
CA GLU A 80 0.86 28.33 8.83
C GLU A 80 0.39 27.82 7.45
N VAL A 81 0.76 28.49 6.37
CA VAL A 81 0.41 28.08 5.00
C VAL A 81 1.05 26.75 4.65
N SER A 82 2.29 26.49 5.12
CA SER A 82 2.96 25.19 4.95
C SER A 82 2.20 24.08 5.61
N LEU A 83 1.82 24.24 6.88
CA LEU A 83 1.08 23.24 7.63
C LEU A 83 -0.25 22.90 6.95
N ILE A 84 -0.98 23.91 6.45
CA ILE A 84 -2.24 23.70 5.75
C ILE A 84 -1.99 22.95 4.43
N SER A 85 -0.97 23.32 3.66
CA SER A 85 -0.67 22.66 2.39
C SER A 85 -0.25 21.20 2.59
N GLU A 86 0.57 20.93 3.60
CA GLU A 86 0.99 19.57 3.97
C GLU A 86 -0.21 18.69 4.33
N LYS A 87 -1.09 19.21 5.19
CA LYS A 87 -2.31 18.48 5.57
C LYS A 87 -3.21 18.16 4.38
N ILE A 88 -3.41 19.12 3.45
CA ILE A 88 -4.22 18.88 2.26
C ILE A 88 -3.57 17.83 1.35
N PHE A 89 -2.25 17.84 1.25
CA PHE A 89 -1.50 16.88 0.46
C PHE A 89 -1.57 15.46 1.06
N GLU A 90 -1.41 15.34 2.37
CA GLU A 90 -1.58 14.07 3.10
C GLU A 90 -2.99 13.49 2.88
N GLU A 91 -4.03 14.29 3.11
CA GLU A 91 -5.41 13.87 2.85
C GLU A 91 -5.68 13.46 1.39
N LEU A 92 -5.04 14.13 0.41
CA LEU A 92 -5.14 13.76 -1.00
C LEU A 92 -4.45 12.43 -1.27
N ASN A 93 -3.27 12.21 -0.70
CA ASN A 93 -2.53 10.96 -0.85
C ASN A 93 -3.27 9.77 -0.21
N GLU A 94 -3.84 9.95 0.97
CA GLU A 94 -4.67 8.93 1.62
C GLU A 94 -5.85 8.53 0.73
N GLU A 95 -6.59 9.52 0.17
CA GLU A 95 -7.68 9.24 -0.76
C GLU A 95 -7.21 8.50 -2.01
N LEU A 96 -6.06 8.88 -2.60
CA LEU A 96 -5.50 8.23 -3.78
C LEU A 96 -5.03 6.80 -3.52
N LEU A 97 -4.52 6.50 -2.33
CA LEU A 97 -4.08 5.15 -1.93
C LEU A 97 -5.26 4.18 -1.76
N LEU A 98 -6.43 4.68 -1.35
CA LEU A 98 -7.64 3.86 -1.18
C LEU A 98 -8.32 3.50 -2.51
N ILE A 99 -8.03 4.23 -3.59
CA ILE A 99 -8.66 3.98 -4.90
C ILE A 99 -8.06 2.74 -5.55
N PRO A 100 -8.89 1.78 -6.01
CA PRO A 100 -8.41 0.60 -6.71
C PRO A 100 -7.76 0.97 -8.04
N ASN A 101 -6.75 0.20 -8.47
CA ASN A 101 -6.07 0.44 -9.73
C ASN A 101 -7.03 0.30 -10.93
N ILE A 102 -6.71 1.00 -12.03
CA ILE A 102 -7.39 0.85 -13.32
C ILE A 102 -7.13 -0.56 -13.84
N ALA A 103 -8.19 -1.27 -14.17
CA ALA A 103 -8.10 -2.60 -14.76
C ALA A 103 -7.83 -2.49 -16.27
N ASP A 104 -7.16 -3.51 -16.83
CA ASP A 104 -6.99 -3.66 -18.27
C ASP A 104 -8.34 -3.77 -18.98
N GLU A 105 -8.42 -3.36 -20.25
CA GLU A 105 -9.65 -3.40 -21.04
C GLU A 105 -10.22 -4.81 -21.23
N ALA A 106 -9.36 -5.84 -21.22
CA ALA A 106 -9.75 -7.23 -21.33
C ALA A 106 -10.47 -7.78 -20.08
N VAL A 107 -10.37 -7.05 -18.94
CA VAL A 107 -11.04 -7.45 -17.69
C VAL A 107 -12.55 -7.20 -17.82
N PRO A 108 -13.40 -8.23 -17.58
CA PRO A 108 -14.85 -8.05 -17.63
C PRO A 108 -15.34 -7.07 -16.54
N ASN A 109 -16.44 -6.39 -16.83
CA ASN A 109 -17.12 -5.59 -15.82
C ASN A 109 -17.74 -6.54 -14.78
N GLY A 110 -17.50 -6.28 -13.48
CA GLY A 110 -18.04 -7.13 -12.45
C GLY A 110 -17.77 -6.58 -11.05
N LEU A 111 -18.57 -7.04 -10.08
CA LEU A 111 -18.47 -6.64 -8.69
C LEU A 111 -17.84 -7.71 -7.80
N ASN A 112 -17.82 -8.95 -8.27
CA ASN A 112 -17.31 -10.09 -7.51
C ASN A 112 -16.78 -11.20 -8.44
N GLU A 113 -16.27 -12.27 -7.86
CA GLU A 113 -15.66 -13.41 -8.55
C GLU A 113 -16.59 -14.15 -9.53
N ASN A 114 -17.91 -14.07 -9.34
CA ASN A 114 -18.88 -14.73 -10.24
C ASN A 114 -18.94 -14.04 -11.61
N ASP A 115 -18.49 -12.81 -11.72
CA ASP A 115 -18.42 -12.04 -12.97
C ASP A 115 -17.14 -12.36 -13.77
N ASN A 116 -16.24 -13.17 -13.22
CA ASN A 116 -14.99 -13.55 -13.87
C ASN A 116 -15.25 -14.44 -15.10
N LYS A 117 -14.55 -14.17 -16.20
CA LYS A 117 -14.58 -14.97 -17.40
C LYS A 117 -13.47 -16.02 -17.37
N ILE A 118 -13.84 -17.29 -17.54
CA ILE A 118 -12.88 -18.37 -17.71
C ILE A 118 -12.17 -18.19 -19.05
N ILE A 119 -10.86 -18.00 -19.02
CA ILE A 119 -10.04 -17.81 -20.23
C ILE A 119 -9.57 -19.15 -20.80
N LYS A 120 -9.23 -20.11 -19.92
CA LYS A 120 -8.71 -21.41 -20.32
C LYS A 120 -9.05 -22.47 -19.28
N GLU A 121 -9.52 -23.61 -19.76
CA GLU A 121 -9.62 -24.84 -18.98
C GLU A 121 -8.60 -25.84 -19.49
N SER A 122 -7.97 -26.60 -18.60
CA SER A 122 -6.98 -27.62 -18.97
C SER A 122 -7.09 -28.85 -18.07
N GLY A 123 -7.01 -30.02 -18.68
CA GLY A 123 -7.13 -31.31 -18.03
C GLY A 123 -8.56 -31.78 -17.82
N GLN A 124 -8.68 -32.98 -17.25
CA GLN A 124 -9.97 -33.55 -16.90
C GLN A 124 -9.99 -33.87 -15.40
N LYS A 125 -11.12 -33.56 -14.74
CA LYS A 125 -11.30 -33.93 -13.34
C LYS A 125 -11.35 -35.45 -13.22
N LYS A 126 -10.44 -36.03 -12.44
CA LYS A 126 -10.45 -37.48 -12.17
C LYS A 126 -11.76 -37.86 -11.47
N GLN A 127 -12.43 -38.87 -12.01
CA GLN A 127 -13.55 -39.52 -11.32
C GLN A 127 -12.96 -40.38 -10.18
N ILE A 128 -13.37 -40.11 -8.97
CA ILE A 128 -12.95 -40.84 -7.76
C ILE A 128 -14.18 -41.64 -7.30
N ASN A 129 -14.01 -42.94 -7.09
CA ASN A 129 -15.07 -43.86 -6.69
C ASN A 129 -15.28 -43.96 -5.16
N PHE A 130 -14.59 -43.10 -4.39
CA PHE A 130 -14.72 -42.97 -2.95
C PHE A 130 -14.90 -41.48 -2.58
N LYS A 131 -15.37 -41.21 -1.35
CA LYS A 131 -15.47 -39.85 -0.82
C LYS A 131 -14.09 -39.37 -0.38
N PRO A 132 -13.42 -38.46 -1.09
CA PRO A 132 -12.12 -37.96 -0.69
C PRO A 132 -12.22 -37.13 0.59
N LEU A 133 -11.22 -37.22 1.42
CA LEU A 133 -11.01 -36.31 2.54
C LEU A 133 -10.24 -35.08 2.03
N ASP A 134 -10.50 -33.95 2.65
CA ASP A 134 -9.67 -32.76 2.44
C ASP A 134 -8.29 -32.94 3.09
N HIS A 135 -7.36 -32.06 2.73
CA HIS A 135 -5.97 -32.13 3.24
C HIS A 135 -5.87 -31.98 4.76
N VAL A 136 -6.77 -31.22 5.38
CA VAL A 136 -6.79 -31.04 6.84
C VAL A 136 -7.12 -32.36 7.53
N LYS A 137 -8.24 -32.98 7.16
CA LYS A 137 -8.67 -34.26 7.73
C LYS A 137 -7.67 -35.39 7.50
N LEU A 138 -7.01 -35.39 6.31
CA LEU A 138 -5.97 -36.36 6.03
C LEU A 138 -4.79 -36.26 7.01
N MET A 139 -4.38 -35.04 7.35
CA MET A 139 -3.23 -34.78 8.21
C MET A 139 -3.58 -34.88 9.70
N GLU A 140 -4.79 -34.47 10.08
CA GLU A 140 -5.32 -34.65 11.46
C GLU A 140 -5.44 -36.14 11.81
N ASN A 141 -5.99 -36.97 10.91
CA ASN A 141 -6.11 -38.41 11.10
C ASN A 141 -4.75 -39.13 11.35
N LYS A 142 -3.65 -38.52 10.92
CA LYS A 142 -2.27 -39.01 11.13
C LYS A 142 -1.54 -38.32 12.28
N ASP A 143 -2.21 -37.40 12.98
CA ASP A 143 -1.62 -36.53 14.01
C ASP A 143 -0.42 -35.69 13.51
N PHE A 144 -0.42 -35.32 12.22
CA PHE A 144 0.61 -34.50 11.60
C PHE A 144 0.27 -33.01 11.64
N LEU A 145 -1.01 -32.67 11.81
CA LEU A 145 -1.54 -31.31 11.87
C LEU A 145 -2.41 -31.17 13.13
N ASN A 146 -2.28 -30.06 13.84
CA ASN A 146 -3.10 -29.80 15.02
C ASN A 146 -3.56 -28.35 15.05
N TYR A 147 -4.81 -28.13 14.67
CA TYR A 147 -5.43 -26.80 14.71
C TYR A 147 -5.84 -26.36 16.10
N GLU A 148 -6.28 -27.28 16.96
CA GLU A 148 -6.67 -26.96 18.33
C GLU A 148 -5.51 -26.37 19.12
N GLN A 149 -4.33 -27.01 19.01
CA GLN A 149 -3.11 -26.47 19.62
C GLN A 149 -2.73 -25.11 19.03
N ALA A 150 -2.87 -24.91 17.72
CA ALA A 150 -2.58 -23.64 17.07
C ALA A 150 -3.53 -22.52 17.54
N ILE A 151 -4.83 -22.82 17.69
CA ILE A 151 -5.84 -21.88 18.22
C ILE A 151 -5.48 -21.45 19.63
N ASN A 152 -5.07 -22.40 20.48
CA ASN A 152 -4.67 -22.11 21.86
C ASN A 152 -3.38 -21.27 21.96
N LEU A 153 -2.47 -21.42 20.99
CA LEU A 153 -1.20 -20.68 20.96
C LEU A 153 -1.34 -19.28 20.34
N SER A 154 -2.05 -19.18 19.21
CA SER A 154 -2.00 -17.98 18.35
C SER A 154 -3.34 -17.55 17.81
N GLY A 155 -4.42 -18.28 18.09
CA GLY A 155 -5.74 -17.97 17.54
C GLY A 155 -6.04 -18.68 16.22
N GLY A 156 -7.13 -18.28 15.57
CA GLY A 156 -7.55 -18.85 14.27
C GLY A 156 -6.55 -18.57 13.14
N ARG A 157 -6.58 -19.42 12.10
CA ARG A 157 -5.74 -19.33 10.90
C ARG A 157 -4.26 -19.67 11.08
N PHE A 158 -3.85 -20.16 12.25
CA PHE A 158 -2.53 -20.73 12.49
C PHE A 158 -2.59 -22.25 12.45
N SER A 159 -1.44 -22.90 12.25
CA SER A 159 -1.33 -24.36 12.22
C SER A 159 -0.09 -24.82 12.99
N VAL A 160 -0.19 -25.99 13.63
CA VAL A 160 0.96 -26.70 14.21
C VAL A 160 1.21 -27.93 13.36
N LEU A 161 2.36 -27.98 12.68
CA LEU A 161 2.82 -29.12 11.89
C LEU A 161 3.71 -29.99 12.75
N LYS A 162 3.51 -31.32 12.68
CA LYS A 162 4.29 -32.27 13.47
C LYS A 162 4.88 -33.37 12.59
N SER A 163 5.88 -34.04 13.13
CA SER A 163 6.47 -35.28 12.58
C SER A 163 6.85 -35.13 11.10
N GLU A 164 6.43 -36.08 10.26
CA GLU A 164 6.77 -36.15 8.84
C GLU A 164 6.28 -34.94 8.05
N LEU A 165 5.15 -34.31 8.44
CA LEU A 165 4.65 -33.11 7.77
C LEU A 165 5.56 -31.90 8.05
N ALA A 166 6.09 -31.76 9.25
CA ALA A 166 7.08 -30.74 9.57
C ALA A 166 8.39 -30.96 8.80
N CYS A 167 8.84 -32.23 8.69
CA CYS A 167 10.00 -32.60 7.88
C CYS A 167 9.76 -32.29 6.39
N LEU A 168 8.60 -32.63 5.86
CA LEU A 168 8.23 -32.35 4.47
C LEU A 168 8.19 -30.84 4.19
N ASN A 169 7.61 -30.06 5.08
CA ASN A 169 7.57 -28.60 4.95
C ASN A 169 8.99 -28.02 4.80
N ARG A 170 9.91 -28.40 5.68
CA ARG A 170 11.32 -27.98 5.61
C ARG A 170 12.00 -28.46 4.33
N ALA A 171 11.76 -29.69 3.92
CA ALA A 171 12.33 -30.25 2.69
C ALA A 171 11.86 -29.49 1.45
N LEU A 172 10.58 -29.10 1.40
CA LEU A 172 10.03 -28.29 0.31
C LEU A 172 10.61 -26.87 0.28
N VAL A 173 10.81 -26.24 1.43
CA VAL A 173 11.48 -24.93 1.50
C VAL A 173 12.87 -25.00 0.87
N ASN A 174 13.69 -25.95 1.31
CA ASN A 174 15.04 -26.14 0.76
C ASN A 174 15.01 -26.47 -0.74
N PHE A 175 14.12 -27.37 -1.16
CA PHE A 175 13.97 -27.74 -2.56
C PHE A 175 13.64 -26.53 -3.45
N PHE A 176 12.68 -25.70 -3.04
CA PHE A 176 12.31 -24.52 -3.83
C PHE A 176 13.42 -23.47 -3.87
N LEU A 177 14.14 -23.25 -2.79
CA LEU A 177 15.29 -22.35 -2.78
C LEU A 177 16.38 -22.85 -3.74
N ASP A 178 16.82 -24.10 -3.58
CA ASP A 178 17.87 -24.68 -4.42
C ASP A 178 17.48 -24.70 -5.90
N HIS A 179 16.24 -25.11 -6.21
CA HIS A 179 15.72 -25.16 -7.56
C HIS A 179 15.67 -23.77 -8.23
N ASN A 180 15.18 -22.75 -7.51
CA ASN A 180 15.13 -21.41 -8.06
C ASN A 180 16.53 -20.82 -8.29
N VAL A 181 17.47 -21.06 -7.39
CA VAL A 181 18.85 -20.58 -7.54
C VAL A 181 19.58 -21.31 -8.66
N GLN A 182 19.51 -22.67 -8.68
CA GLN A 182 20.31 -23.48 -9.58
C GLN A 182 19.76 -23.54 -11.01
N ASP A 183 18.43 -23.71 -11.15
CA ASP A 183 17.81 -23.94 -12.45
C ASP A 183 17.27 -22.65 -13.11
N PHE A 184 16.92 -21.64 -12.32
CA PHE A 184 16.39 -20.38 -12.84
C PHE A 184 17.32 -19.16 -12.63
N GLY A 185 18.45 -19.33 -11.91
CA GLY A 185 19.43 -18.26 -11.73
C GLY A 185 18.98 -17.12 -10.82
N TYR A 186 18.01 -17.36 -9.93
CA TYR A 186 17.63 -16.37 -8.92
C TYR A 186 18.73 -16.20 -7.89
N MET A 187 18.80 -15.01 -7.29
CA MET A 187 19.69 -14.74 -6.16
C MET A 187 18.94 -14.98 -4.85
N GLU A 188 19.48 -15.84 -3.99
CA GLU A 188 18.93 -16.02 -2.66
C GLU A 188 19.24 -14.79 -1.79
N CYS A 189 18.20 -14.27 -1.09
CA CYS A 189 18.32 -13.14 -0.18
C CYS A 189 17.68 -13.48 1.17
N ILE A 190 18.30 -13.02 2.24
CA ILE A 190 17.71 -13.04 3.60
C ILE A 190 17.38 -11.60 3.97
N LEU A 191 16.12 -11.34 4.20
CA LEU A 191 15.57 -10.01 4.40
C LEU A 191 14.96 -9.86 5.81
N PRO A 192 14.86 -8.62 6.34
CA PRO A 192 14.17 -8.39 7.60
C PRO A 192 12.68 -8.77 7.50
N GLU A 193 12.16 -9.42 8.53
CA GLU A 193 10.73 -9.75 8.66
C GLU A 193 9.89 -8.57 9.18
N LEU A 194 10.54 -7.54 9.71
CA LEU A 194 9.92 -6.31 10.19
C LEU A 194 10.30 -5.14 9.28
N VAL A 195 9.28 -4.45 8.78
CA VAL A 195 9.42 -3.33 7.85
C VAL A 195 8.66 -2.10 8.32
N LYS A 196 9.00 -0.93 7.79
CA LYS A 196 8.27 0.32 8.06
C LYS A 196 6.98 0.41 7.23
N SER A 197 6.02 1.23 7.69
CA SER A 197 4.79 1.54 6.97
C SER A 197 5.04 1.92 5.51
N SER A 198 6.10 2.69 5.23
CA SER A 198 6.44 3.13 3.88
C SER A 198 6.72 1.99 2.89
N SER A 199 7.25 0.85 3.36
CA SER A 199 7.45 -0.34 2.52
C SER A 199 6.12 -1.01 2.16
N LEU A 200 5.21 -1.09 3.13
CA LEU A 200 3.85 -1.63 2.94
C LEU A 200 2.98 -0.72 2.06
N GLU A 201 3.15 0.58 2.13
CA GLU A 201 2.52 1.54 1.21
C GLU A 201 3.05 1.37 -0.22
N GLY A 202 4.37 1.17 -0.37
CA GLY A 202 5.02 0.94 -1.66
C GLY A 202 4.47 -0.27 -2.41
N THR A 203 4.15 -1.35 -1.70
CA THR A 203 3.56 -2.57 -2.24
C THR A 203 2.02 -2.58 -2.22
N GLY A 204 1.38 -1.50 -1.73
CA GLY A 204 -0.07 -1.33 -1.72
C GLY A 204 -0.81 -2.13 -0.65
N GLN A 205 -0.12 -2.61 0.38
CA GLN A 205 -0.73 -3.25 1.54
C GLN A 205 -1.41 -2.22 2.44
N LEU A 206 -0.74 -1.11 2.72
CA LEU A 206 -1.30 0.01 3.47
C LEU A 206 -1.81 1.12 2.52
N PRO A 207 -2.83 1.87 2.94
CA PRO A 207 -3.66 1.70 4.14
C PRO A 207 -4.76 0.64 3.99
N LYS A 208 -4.94 0.07 2.81
CA LYS A 208 -6.14 -0.70 2.40
C LYS A 208 -6.36 -2.00 3.19
N PHE A 209 -5.28 -2.68 3.56
CA PHE A 209 -5.32 -3.99 4.23
C PHE A 209 -4.76 -3.93 5.65
N GLU A 210 -4.83 -2.77 6.31
CA GLU A 210 -4.30 -2.55 7.66
C GLU A 210 -4.84 -3.57 8.67
N ASP A 211 -6.13 -3.88 8.62
CA ASP A 211 -6.79 -4.84 9.53
C ASP A 211 -6.28 -6.28 9.37
N ASP A 212 -5.64 -6.61 8.25
CA ASP A 212 -5.06 -7.94 7.98
C ASP A 212 -3.57 -8.04 8.35
N LEU A 213 -2.97 -6.95 8.85
CA LEU A 213 -1.55 -6.87 9.17
C LEU A 213 -1.28 -6.89 10.68
N PHE A 214 -0.07 -7.32 11.05
CA PHE A 214 0.40 -7.27 12.42
C PHE A 214 1.33 -6.08 12.64
N GLN A 215 0.83 -5.04 13.29
CA GLN A 215 1.61 -3.89 13.70
C GLN A 215 2.27 -4.15 15.05
N THR A 216 3.51 -3.71 15.21
CA THR A 216 4.20 -3.69 16.51
C THR A 216 3.96 -2.35 17.20
N ASN A 217 4.06 -2.34 18.54
CA ASN A 217 4.02 -1.10 19.32
C ASN A 217 5.36 -0.35 19.32
N PHE A 218 6.30 -0.73 18.46
CA PHE A 218 7.68 -0.23 18.48
C PHE A 218 8.09 0.35 17.12
N ASN A 219 8.44 1.62 17.10
CA ASN A 219 9.12 2.32 15.99
C ASN A 219 8.48 2.15 14.60
N ASP A 220 7.14 2.16 14.49
CA ASP A 220 6.44 2.03 13.21
C ASP A 220 6.87 0.78 12.41
N LEU A 221 7.01 -0.35 13.10
CA LEU A 221 7.39 -1.62 12.50
C LEU A 221 6.18 -2.56 12.38
N TRP A 222 6.13 -3.25 11.26
CA TRP A 222 5.10 -4.21 10.90
C TRP A 222 5.73 -5.55 10.53
N LEU A 223 5.09 -6.65 10.89
CA LEU A 223 5.46 -7.96 10.39
C LEU A 223 5.06 -8.05 8.90
N ILE A 224 5.97 -8.52 8.06
CA ILE A 224 5.70 -8.66 6.62
C ILE A 224 4.61 -9.71 6.36
N PRO A 225 3.57 -9.41 5.55
CA PRO A 225 2.58 -10.41 5.12
C PRO A 225 3.11 -11.31 3.99
N THR A 226 4.12 -10.87 3.28
CA THR A 226 4.72 -11.56 2.13
C THR A 226 6.18 -11.12 1.95
N ALA A 227 7.00 -11.98 1.35
CA ALA A 227 8.38 -11.65 1.01
C ALA A 227 8.52 -10.56 -0.06
N GLU A 228 7.47 -10.23 -0.80
CA GLU A 228 7.46 -9.14 -1.79
C GLU A 228 7.75 -7.77 -1.16
N VAL A 229 7.27 -7.54 0.06
CA VAL A 229 7.36 -6.22 0.71
C VAL A 229 8.80 -5.76 0.96
N PRO A 230 9.73 -6.61 1.48
CA PRO A 230 11.12 -6.20 1.70
C PRO A 230 12.01 -6.33 0.45
N LEU A 231 11.56 -6.95 -0.64
CA LEU A 231 12.26 -7.04 -1.93
C LEU A 231 12.08 -5.78 -2.76
#